data_98a4f58bb3945a532d23bd0b19281d95
#
_entry.id   98a4f58bb3945a532d23bd0b19281d95
#
_cell.length_a   1.000
_cell.length_b   1.000
_cell.length_c   1.000
_cell.angle_alpha   90.00
_cell.angle_beta   90.00
_cell.angle_gamma   90.00
#
_symmetry.space_group_name_H-M   'P 1'
#
loop_
_entity.id
_entity.type
_entity.pdbx_description
1 polymer ?
#
loop_
_entity_poly.entity_id
_entity_poly.type
_entity_poly.pdbx_seq_one_letter_code
_entity_poly.pdbx_strand_id
1 'polypeptide(L)'
;MILNMEMIPAFERYLYEQERSSATIEKYIRDLKKLFLYLSEDLEISKDKMIRFKQELTDRYKAASVNSILAAVNHFLEFAGAGECRVKQVRVQKKLFCQ
;
A
#
# COMPACT_ATOMS: atom_id res chain seq x y z
N MET A 1 -15.22 1.08 5.44
CA MET A 1 -15.09 2.22 4.53
C MET A 1 -15.01 1.73 3.10
N ILE A 2 -15.72 2.39 2.21
CA ILE A 2 -15.74 2.00 0.81
C ILE A 2 -14.89 2.99 0.03
N LEU A 3 -13.92 2.45 -0.71
CA LEU A 3 -13.07 3.27 -1.55
C LEU A 3 -13.73 3.49 -2.91
N ASN A 4 -13.21 4.43 -3.69
CA ASN A 4 -13.66 4.59 -5.06
C ASN A 4 -12.47 4.92 -5.95
N MET A 5 -12.67 4.70 -7.25
CA MET A 5 -11.57 4.84 -8.20
C MET A 5 -11.07 6.27 -8.31
N GLU A 6 -11.91 7.24 -7.99
CA GLU A 6 -11.51 8.64 -8.09
C GLU A 6 -10.51 9.01 -7.01
N MET A 7 -10.38 8.19 -5.98
CA MET A 7 -9.37 8.44 -4.95
C MET A 7 -7.96 8.28 -5.49
N ILE A 8 -7.78 7.52 -6.58
CA ILE A 8 -6.45 7.33 -7.15
C ILE A 8 -5.91 8.64 -7.72
N PRO A 9 -6.60 9.34 -8.62
CA PRO A 9 -6.07 10.62 -9.07
C PRO A 9 -6.03 11.66 -7.96
N ALA A 10 -6.92 11.59 -6.98
CA ALA A 10 -6.87 12.50 -5.85
C ALA A 10 -5.60 12.28 -5.03
N PHE A 11 -5.22 11.03 -4.81
CA PHE A 11 -3.99 10.72 -4.09
C PHE A 11 -2.77 11.15 -4.91
N GLU A 12 -2.83 10.97 -6.21
CA GLU A 12 -1.75 11.39 -7.09
C GLU A 12 -1.55 12.91 -6.97
N ARG A 13 -2.63 13.66 -6.97
CA ARG A 13 -2.55 15.11 -6.80
C ARG A 13 -1.99 15.48 -5.43
N TYR A 14 -2.40 14.76 -4.40
CA TYR A 14 -1.90 14.99 -3.07
C TYR A 14 -0.38 14.78 -3.01
N LEU A 15 0.13 13.73 -3.63
CA LEU A 15 1.56 13.47 -3.67
C LEU A 15 2.31 14.55 -4.44
N TYR A 16 1.70 15.03 -5.52
CA TYR A 16 2.29 16.10 -6.29
C TYR A 16 2.41 17.38 -5.45
N GLU A 17 1.38 17.68 -4.68
CA GLU A 17 1.40 18.87 -3.83
C GLU A 17 2.37 18.73 -2.67
N GLN A 18 2.74 17.52 -2.33
CA GLN A 18 3.80 17.28 -1.36
C GLN A 18 5.18 17.29 -1.99
N GLU A 19 5.26 17.65 -3.26
CA GLU A 19 6.51 17.80 -3.99
C GLU A 19 7.30 16.50 -4.09
N ARG A 20 6.58 15.37 -4.16
CA ARG A 20 7.24 14.10 -4.39
C ARG A 20 7.71 14.03 -5.83
N SER A 21 8.79 13.28 -6.08
CA SER A 21 9.29 13.13 -7.44
C SER A 21 8.29 12.36 -8.29
N SER A 22 8.34 12.56 -9.60
CA SER A 22 7.45 11.85 -10.50
C SER A 22 7.67 10.35 -10.42
N ALA A 23 8.90 9.90 -10.22
CA ALA A 23 9.19 8.47 -10.09
C ALA A 23 8.52 7.90 -8.85
N THR A 24 8.55 8.63 -7.74
CA THR A 24 7.91 8.20 -6.51
C THR A 24 6.41 8.14 -6.68
N ILE A 25 5.82 9.15 -7.33
CA ILE A 25 4.38 9.19 -7.54
C ILE A 25 3.95 8.01 -8.40
N GLU A 26 4.65 7.75 -9.50
CA GLU A 26 4.32 6.63 -10.36
C GLU A 26 4.37 5.31 -9.61
N LYS A 27 5.39 5.14 -8.79
CA LYS A 27 5.54 3.90 -8.02
C LYS A 27 4.41 3.74 -7.02
N TYR A 28 4.07 4.81 -6.31
CA TYR A 28 2.98 4.75 -5.33
C TYR A 28 1.65 4.43 -5.99
N ILE A 29 1.37 5.06 -7.13
CA ILE A 29 0.11 4.81 -7.83
C ILE A 29 0.06 3.37 -8.36
N ARG A 30 1.19 2.88 -8.88
CA ARG A 30 1.25 1.51 -9.37
C ARG A 30 0.98 0.52 -8.24
N ASP A 31 1.56 0.75 -7.07
CA ASP A 31 1.34 -0.12 -5.93
C ASP A 31 -0.08 -0.03 -5.40
N LEU A 32 -0.64 1.18 -5.40
CA LEU A 32 -2.01 1.37 -4.96
C LEU A 32 -2.99 0.61 -5.85
N LYS A 33 -2.72 0.57 -7.15
CA LYS A 33 -3.59 -0.17 -8.05
C LYS A 33 -3.61 -1.66 -7.74
N LYS A 34 -2.53 -2.18 -7.17
CA LYS A 34 -2.53 -3.58 -6.73
C LYS A 34 -3.57 -3.82 -5.63
N LEU A 35 -3.70 -2.88 -4.71
CA LEU A 35 -4.72 -3.00 -3.68
C LEU A 35 -6.12 -2.93 -4.26
N PHE A 36 -6.36 -1.98 -5.16
CA PHE A 36 -7.68 -1.83 -5.76
C PHE A 36 -8.06 -3.09 -6.54
N LEU A 37 -7.08 -3.67 -7.23
CA LEU A 37 -7.32 -4.91 -7.96
C LEU A 37 -7.64 -6.06 -7.02
N TYR A 38 -6.95 -6.12 -5.88
CA TYR A 38 -7.20 -7.16 -4.89
C TYR A 38 -8.60 -7.03 -4.31
N LEU A 39 -9.05 -5.81 -4.02
CA LEU A 39 -10.37 -5.59 -3.46
C LEU A 39 -11.48 -5.86 -4.47
N SER A 40 -11.15 -5.75 -5.75
CA SER A 40 -12.07 -6.06 -6.82
C SER A 40 -13.25 -5.10 -6.83
N GLU A 41 -14.49 -5.60 -6.95
CA GLU A 41 -15.62 -4.75 -7.25
C GLU A 41 -16.17 -3.98 -6.07
N ASP A 42 -16.13 -4.56 -4.87
CA ASP A 42 -16.79 -3.90 -3.76
C ASP A 42 -15.96 -2.80 -3.13
N LEU A 43 -14.64 -2.80 -3.36
CA LEU A 43 -13.73 -1.76 -2.88
C LEU A 43 -13.90 -1.42 -1.40
N GLU A 44 -14.43 -2.34 -0.63
CA GLU A 44 -14.58 -2.12 0.80
C GLU A 44 -13.29 -2.51 1.51
N ILE A 45 -12.76 -1.60 2.31
CA ILE A 45 -11.50 -1.81 2.99
C ILE A 45 -11.76 -2.04 4.47
N SER A 46 -11.01 -2.97 5.05
CA SER A 46 -11.06 -3.24 6.48
C SER A 46 -9.68 -3.69 6.92
N LYS A 47 -9.45 -3.68 8.22
CA LYS A 47 -8.17 -4.13 8.74
C LYS A 47 -7.92 -5.59 8.36
N ASP A 48 -8.96 -6.41 8.44
CA ASP A 48 -8.83 -7.83 8.10
C ASP A 48 -8.44 -8.03 6.64
N LYS A 49 -9.07 -7.26 5.74
CA LYS A 49 -8.72 -7.36 4.33
C LYS A 49 -7.28 -6.92 4.09
N MET A 50 -6.83 -5.92 4.81
CA MET A 50 -5.44 -5.47 4.67
C MET A 50 -4.47 -6.53 5.14
N ILE A 51 -4.80 -7.22 6.22
CA ILE A 51 -3.95 -8.30 6.70
C ILE A 51 -3.86 -9.41 5.65
N ARG A 52 -4.98 -9.75 5.03
CA ARG A 52 -5.00 -10.77 3.98
C ARG A 52 -4.24 -10.32 2.74
N PHE A 53 -4.38 -9.04 2.39
CA PHE A 53 -3.64 -8.48 1.26
C PHE A 53 -2.15 -8.60 1.52
N LYS A 54 -1.71 -8.27 2.73
CA LYS A 54 -0.31 -8.39 3.11
C LYS A 54 0.17 -9.84 2.98
N GLN A 55 -0.65 -10.79 3.41
CA GLN A 55 -0.29 -12.20 3.30
C GLN A 55 -0.12 -12.62 1.85
N GLU A 56 -1.02 -12.18 0.99
CA GLU A 56 -0.90 -12.50 -0.43
C GLU A 56 0.36 -11.90 -1.03
N LEU A 57 0.70 -10.67 -0.65
CA LEU A 57 1.94 -10.07 -1.11
C LEU A 57 3.16 -10.87 -0.63
N THR A 58 3.10 -11.32 0.63
CA THR A 58 4.20 -12.08 1.19
C THR A 58 4.43 -13.39 0.46
N ASP A 59 3.35 -13.97 -0.06
CA ASP A 59 3.46 -15.22 -0.83
C ASP A 59 4.06 -15.00 -2.21
N ARG A 60 3.98 -13.78 -2.74
CA ARG A 60 4.41 -13.49 -4.10
C ARG A 60 5.73 -12.75 -4.20
N TYR A 61 6.06 -11.96 -3.21
CA TYR A 61 7.18 -11.02 -3.31
C TYR A 61 8.13 -11.19 -2.14
N LYS A 62 9.35 -10.73 -2.33
CA LYS A 62 10.32 -10.67 -1.25
C LYS A 62 9.91 -9.63 -0.22
N ALA A 63 10.41 -9.78 1.00
CA ALA A 63 10.04 -8.90 2.09
C ALA A 63 10.27 -7.43 1.75
N ALA A 64 11.38 -7.10 1.10
CA ALA A 64 11.65 -5.72 0.76
C ALA A 64 10.60 -5.16 -0.20
N SER A 65 10.18 -5.98 -1.18
CA SER A 65 9.14 -5.54 -2.11
C SER A 65 7.80 -5.39 -1.43
N VAL A 66 7.46 -6.33 -0.54
CA VAL A 66 6.21 -6.24 0.22
C VAL A 66 6.19 -4.95 1.02
N ASN A 67 7.29 -4.65 1.71
CA ASN A 67 7.33 -3.45 2.53
C ASN A 67 7.22 -2.17 1.69
N SER A 68 7.79 -2.19 0.50
CA SER A 68 7.69 -1.06 -0.40
C SER A 68 6.25 -0.82 -0.85
N ILE A 69 5.54 -1.91 -1.18
CA ILE A 69 4.14 -1.81 -1.56
C ILE A 69 3.29 -1.35 -0.38
N LEU A 70 3.54 -1.91 0.80
CA LEU A 70 2.79 -1.54 1.99
C LEU A 70 3.01 -0.09 2.38
N ALA A 71 4.22 0.44 2.16
CA ALA A 71 4.47 1.84 2.45
C ALA A 71 3.55 2.73 1.62
N ALA A 72 3.42 2.43 0.34
CA ALA A 72 2.55 3.22 -0.54
C ALA A 72 1.09 3.08 -0.13
N VAL A 73 0.65 1.85 0.15
CA VAL A 73 -0.74 1.59 0.49
C VAL A 73 -1.10 2.20 1.84
N ASN A 74 -0.22 2.06 2.83
CA ASN A 74 -0.48 2.66 4.14
C ASN A 74 -0.57 4.18 4.05
N HIS A 75 0.28 4.78 3.21
CA HIS A 75 0.22 6.22 3.02
C HIS A 75 -1.13 6.63 2.42
N PHE A 76 -1.60 5.87 1.45
CA PHE A 76 -2.91 6.12 0.86
C PHE A 76 -4.02 5.98 1.91
N LEU A 77 -3.95 4.95 2.75
CA LEU A 77 -4.98 4.75 3.76
C LEU A 77 -5.07 5.93 4.71
N GLU A 78 -3.93 6.51 5.08
CA GLU A 78 -3.96 7.71 5.90
C GLU A 78 -4.60 8.87 5.16
N PHE A 79 -4.25 9.05 3.90
CA PHE A 79 -4.83 10.09 3.08
C PHE A 79 -6.35 9.93 2.97
N ALA A 80 -6.81 8.70 2.84
CA ALA A 80 -8.22 8.42 2.64
C ALA A 80 -9.04 8.43 3.93
N GLY A 81 -8.38 8.61 5.08
CA GLY A 81 -9.09 8.61 6.35
C GLY A 81 -9.32 7.21 6.90
N ALA A 82 -8.60 6.22 6.42
CA ALA A 82 -8.71 4.84 6.87
C ALA A 82 -7.43 4.38 7.56
N GLY A 83 -6.79 5.27 8.31
CA GLY A 83 -5.52 4.96 8.95
C GLY A 83 -5.57 3.78 9.89
N GLU A 84 -6.73 3.48 10.45
CA GLU A 84 -6.85 2.32 11.34
C GLU A 84 -6.70 1.00 10.59
N CYS A 85 -6.77 1.02 9.26
CA CYS A 85 -6.60 -0.19 8.46
C CYS A 85 -5.16 -0.46 8.07
N ARG A 86 -4.23 0.43 8.42
CA ARG A 86 -2.83 0.24 8.08
C ARG A 86 -2.29 -1.03 8.71
N VAL A 87 -1.33 -1.64 8.04
CA VAL A 87 -0.70 -2.86 8.53
C VAL A 87 0.79 -2.64 8.71
N LYS A 88 1.37 -3.44 9.59
CA LYS A 88 2.80 -3.35 9.85
C LYS A 88 3.59 -3.96 8.71
N GLN A 89 4.80 -3.49 8.54
CA GLN A 89 5.69 -4.06 7.55
C GLN A 89 6.12 -5.46 7.95
N VAL A 90 6.53 -6.22 6.95
CA VAL A 90 7.07 -7.55 7.18
C VAL A 90 8.47 -7.39 7.73
N ARG A 91 8.77 -8.18 8.75
CA ARG A 91 10.10 -8.12 9.34
C ARG A 91 11.12 -8.71 8.37
N VAL A 92 12.12 -7.91 8.03
CA VAL A 92 13.20 -8.37 7.18
C VAL A 92 14.27 -8.96 8.08
N GLN A 93 14.54 -10.26 7.93
CA GLN A 93 15.59 -10.86 8.69
C GLN A 93 16.92 -10.57 8.08
N LYS A 94 17.75 -9.84 8.80
CA LYS A 94 19.09 -9.63 8.36
C LYS A 94 19.91 -10.76 8.85
N LYS A 95 20.43 -11.54 7.99
CA LYS A 95 21.38 -12.53 8.38
C LYS A 95 22.68 -11.89 8.61
N LEU A 96 22.93 -11.53 9.70
CA LEU A 96 24.17 -10.98 9.99
C LEU A 96 25.06 -11.97 10.59
N PHE A 97 25.20 -12.00 10.74
CA PHE A 97 25.69 -12.46 11.57
C PHE A 97 25.96 -13.42 11.65
N CYS A 98 25.81 -13.43 11.42
CA CYS A 98 26.08 -14.13 11.58
C CYS A 98 26.65 -14.50 11.75
N GLN A 99 26.51 -14.18 11.85
CA GLN A 99 26.92 -14.36 12.11
C GLN A 99 27.22 -14.72 12.32
#